data_6bd3ac443ace3e33e866cab4b2e128c1
#
_entry.id   6bd3ac443ace3e33e866cab4b2e128c1
#
_cell.length_a   1.000
_cell.length_b   1.000
_cell.length_c   1.000
_cell.angle_alpha   90.00
_cell.angle_beta   90.00
_cell.angle_gamma   90.00
#
_symmetry.space_group_name_H-M   'P 1'
#
loop_
_entity.id
_entity.type
_entity.pdbx_description
1 polymer ?
#
loop_
_entity_poly.entity_id
_entity_poly.type
_entity_poly.pdbx_seq_one_letter_code
_entity_poly.pdbx_strand_id
1 'polypeptide(L)'
;GHKVAICEQMEDPKQAKGIVKREVIKVVTPGTNLNSQALDETKNNYLMSIVYLGDVLGVAIADYSTGDFFVTEIETGAELIDEINKFVPSEIILNEYFAMSGIDLTFISEKLSISVSTLENWYFDDDSCKAKLKEHFHVNMLDGLGIKDYSVGIDAAGALLIYLTQTQKSDMSHITSIVPYTTGKYMLIDSSSRRNLELVETMREKQKK
;
A
#
# COMPACT_ATOMS: atom_id res chain seq x y z
N GLY A 1 5.35 4.17 -12.66
CA GLY A 1 6.02 5.04 -11.70
C GLY A 1 7.47 4.62 -11.48
N HIS A 2 8.30 5.53 -10.97
CA HIS A 2 9.70 5.24 -10.65
C HIS A 2 9.91 5.28 -9.15
N LYS A 3 10.82 4.43 -8.63
CA LYS A 3 11.31 4.49 -7.25
C LYS A 3 12.59 5.31 -7.24
N VAL A 4 12.69 6.29 -6.34
CA VAL A 4 13.82 7.23 -6.26
C VAL A 4 14.43 7.18 -4.87
N ALA A 5 15.69 6.78 -4.77
CA ALA A 5 16.44 6.81 -3.52
C ALA A 5 17.00 8.21 -3.27
N ILE A 6 16.73 8.75 -2.10
CA ILE A 6 17.31 10.00 -1.60
C ILE A 6 18.49 9.63 -0.72
N CYS A 7 19.68 10.13 -1.07
CA CYS A 7 20.90 9.89 -0.34
C CYS A 7 21.41 11.19 0.27
N GLU A 8 21.78 11.15 1.54
CA GLU A 8 22.43 12.25 2.21
C GLU A 8 23.87 11.92 2.58
N GLN A 9 24.65 12.97 2.76
CA GLN A 9 26.05 12.92 3.13
C GLN A 9 26.16 12.83 4.64
N MET A 10 26.79 11.78 5.16
CA MET A 10 26.84 11.46 6.60
C MET A 10 28.05 12.04 7.32
N GLU A 11 29.02 12.64 6.56
CA GLU A 11 30.26 13.17 7.10
C GLU A 11 30.54 14.60 6.58
N ASP A 12 31.20 15.43 7.40
CA ASP A 12 31.69 16.74 6.94
C ASP A 12 32.77 16.53 5.86
N PRO A 13 32.62 17.09 4.65
CA PRO A 13 33.63 16.99 3.58
C PRO A 13 35.01 17.43 3.98
N LYS A 14 35.11 18.37 4.94
CA LYS A 14 36.37 18.90 5.43
C LYS A 14 37.14 17.95 6.35
N GLN A 15 36.43 16.93 6.89
CA GLN A 15 37.02 15.95 7.81
C GLN A 15 37.17 14.57 7.16
N ALA A 16 36.59 14.34 6.00
CA ALA A 16 36.66 13.08 5.29
C ALA A 16 38.07 12.85 4.67
N LYS A 17 38.69 11.73 4.99
CA LYS A 17 39.91 11.27 4.35
C LYS A 17 39.63 10.46 3.08
N GLY A 18 38.98 11.06 2.08
CA GLY A 18 38.63 10.39 0.83
C GLY A 18 37.24 10.72 0.35
N ILE A 19 36.51 9.70 -0.19
CA ILE A 19 35.13 9.86 -0.65
C ILE A 19 34.21 9.92 0.57
N VAL A 20 33.42 10.97 0.67
CA VAL A 20 32.46 11.18 1.76
C VAL A 20 31.43 10.08 1.78
N LYS A 21 31.18 9.49 2.95
CA LYS A 21 30.15 8.47 3.16
C LYS A 21 28.77 9.04 2.90
N ARG A 22 27.99 8.35 2.08
CA ARG A 22 26.58 8.67 1.79
C ARG A 22 25.70 7.48 2.16
N GLU A 23 24.53 7.77 2.70
CA GLU A 23 23.54 6.76 3.02
C GLU A 23 22.19 7.11 2.40
N VAL A 24 21.44 6.08 2.02
CA VAL A 24 20.04 6.22 1.59
C VAL A 24 19.20 6.50 2.82
N ILE A 25 18.64 7.70 2.89
CA ILE A 25 17.79 8.13 4.00
C ILE A 25 16.31 7.89 3.75
N LYS A 26 15.92 7.77 2.48
CA LYS A 26 14.53 7.55 2.07
C LYS A 26 14.47 7.02 0.64
N VAL A 27 13.50 6.15 0.36
CA VAL A 27 13.12 5.76 -0.99
C VAL A 27 11.69 6.27 -1.25
N VAL A 28 11.55 7.22 -2.16
CA VAL A 28 10.25 7.71 -2.60
C VAL A 28 9.71 6.77 -3.66
N THR A 29 8.53 6.23 -3.43
CA THR A 29 7.79 5.36 -4.35
C THR A 29 6.47 6.02 -4.75
N PRO A 30 5.75 5.54 -5.77
CA PRO A 30 4.46 6.11 -6.14
C PRO A 30 3.47 6.18 -4.97
N GLY A 31 3.40 5.11 -4.15
CA GLY A 31 2.51 5.03 -2.98
C GLY A 31 2.98 5.83 -1.75
N THR A 32 4.22 6.31 -1.73
CA THR A 32 4.79 7.08 -0.61
C THR A 32 5.19 8.51 -0.99
N ASN A 33 4.81 8.97 -2.17
CA ASN A 33 5.07 10.32 -2.61
C ASN A 33 4.15 11.31 -1.88
N LEU A 34 4.74 12.28 -1.15
CA LEU A 34 4.02 13.34 -0.44
C LEU A 34 4.15 14.71 -1.11
N ASN A 35 4.69 14.77 -2.34
CA ASN A 35 4.88 16.05 -3.01
C ASN A 35 3.52 16.62 -3.45
N SER A 36 3.07 17.69 -2.82
CA SER A 36 1.81 18.39 -3.11
C SER A 36 1.71 18.90 -4.55
N GLN A 37 2.83 19.13 -5.23
CA GLN A 37 2.83 19.50 -6.66
C GLN A 37 2.52 18.32 -7.59
N ALA A 38 2.69 17.09 -7.11
CA ALA A 38 2.47 15.85 -7.87
C ALA A 38 1.17 15.12 -7.45
N LEU A 39 0.62 15.47 -6.28
CA LEU A 39 -0.60 14.89 -5.72
C LEU A 39 -1.72 15.93 -5.77
N ASP A 40 -2.92 15.46 -6.05
CA ASP A 40 -4.15 16.21 -5.79
C ASP A 40 -4.36 16.20 -4.26
N GLU A 41 -4.24 17.35 -3.59
CA GLU A 41 -4.36 17.50 -2.13
C GLU A 41 -5.70 17.00 -1.58
N THR A 42 -6.68 16.75 -2.46
CA THR A 42 -8.01 16.27 -2.10
C THR A 42 -8.16 14.74 -2.20
N LYS A 43 -7.11 14.02 -2.65
CA LYS A 43 -7.17 12.57 -2.88
C LYS A 43 -6.15 11.84 -2.03
N ASN A 44 -6.57 10.71 -1.46
CA ASN A 44 -5.69 9.78 -0.77
C ASN A 44 -4.68 9.16 -1.74
N ASN A 45 -3.47 8.89 -1.23
CA ASN A 45 -2.42 8.21 -2.00
C ASN A 45 -2.18 6.81 -1.44
N TYR A 46 -3.02 5.86 -1.87
CA TYR A 46 -2.99 4.52 -1.34
C TYR A 46 -1.85 3.67 -1.91
N LEU A 47 -1.19 2.91 -1.03
CA LEU A 47 -0.34 1.78 -1.30
C LEU A 47 -1.08 0.50 -0.91
N MET A 48 -1.11 -0.50 -1.81
CA MET A 48 -1.82 -1.76 -1.58
C MET A 48 -0.82 -2.92 -1.58
N SER A 49 -0.95 -3.83 -0.61
CA SER A 49 -0.24 -5.10 -0.55
C SER A 49 -1.22 -6.24 -0.81
N ILE A 50 -0.87 -7.14 -1.73
CA ILE A 50 -1.70 -8.29 -2.07
C ILE A 50 -0.86 -9.55 -1.92
N VAL A 51 -1.35 -10.48 -1.12
CA VAL A 51 -0.74 -11.80 -0.89
C VAL A 51 -1.70 -12.87 -1.39
N TYR A 52 -1.22 -13.75 -2.24
CA TYR A 52 -1.96 -14.95 -2.65
C TYR A 52 -1.37 -16.16 -1.95
N LEU A 53 -2.20 -16.90 -1.23
CA LEU A 53 -1.82 -18.14 -0.54
C LEU A 53 -3.03 -19.04 -0.33
N GLY A 54 -2.97 -20.29 -0.81
CA GLY A 54 -4.01 -21.29 -0.57
C GLY A 54 -5.41 -20.89 -1.08
N ASP A 55 -5.47 -20.27 -2.26
CA ASP A 55 -6.71 -19.78 -2.90
C ASP A 55 -7.37 -18.59 -2.18
N VAL A 56 -6.70 -17.98 -1.23
CA VAL A 56 -7.12 -16.75 -0.53
C VAL A 56 -6.23 -15.60 -0.96
N LEU A 57 -6.81 -14.42 -1.11
CA LEU A 57 -6.12 -13.18 -1.34
C LEU A 57 -6.21 -12.31 -0.09
N GLY A 58 -5.08 -12.13 0.60
CA GLY A 58 -4.94 -11.13 1.64
C GLY A 58 -4.67 -9.77 1.02
N VAL A 59 -5.43 -8.76 1.41
CA VAL A 59 -5.30 -7.39 0.88
C VAL A 59 -5.14 -6.42 2.03
N ALA A 60 -4.06 -5.65 2.02
CA ALA A 60 -3.85 -4.54 2.95
C ALA A 60 -3.66 -3.25 2.18
N ILE A 61 -4.24 -2.16 2.67
CA ILE A 61 -4.21 -0.85 2.03
C ILE A 61 -3.80 0.18 3.08
N ALA A 62 -2.83 1.03 2.75
CA ALA A 62 -2.45 2.14 3.61
C ALA A 62 -2.29 3.44 2.83
N ASP A 63 -2.63 4.54 3.47
CA ASP A 63 -2.24 5.88 3.05
C ASP A 63 -1.16 6.39 4.01
N TYR A 64 0.05 6.54 3.48
CA TYR A 64 1.19 7.03 4.27
C TYR A 64 1.00 8.47 4.75
N SER A 65 0.17 9.27 4.09
CA SER A 65 -0.04 10.68 4.43
C SER A 65 -1.04 10.86 5.59
N THR A 66 -2.12 10.07 5.59
CA THR A 66 -3.20 10.17 6.58
C THR A 66 -3.03 9.21 7.75
N GLY A 67 -2.30 8.11 7.53
CA GLY A 67 -2.18 7.02 8.50
C GLY A 67 -3.33 6.02 8.43
N ASP A 68 -4.18 6.11 7.43
CA ASP A 68 -5.23 5.11 7.18
C ASP A 68 -4.62 3.74 6.89
N PHE A 69 -5.14 2.70 7.53
CA PHE A 69 -4.68 1.34 7.31
C PHE A 69 -5.83 0.35 7.39
N PHE A 70 -6.09 -0.34 6.28
CA PHE A 70 -7.20 -1.27 6.12
C PHE A 70 -6.68 -2.67 5.78
N VAL A 71 -7.42 -3.71 6.18
CA VAL A 71 -7.12 -5.11 5.83
C VAL A 71 -8.38 -5.90 5.55
N THR A 72 -8.30 -6.77 4.56
CA THR A 72 -9.37 -7.73 4.22
C THR A 72 -8.80 -9.01 3.64
N GLU A 73 -9.62 -10.06 3.60
CA GLU A 73 -9.38 -11.26 2.80
C GLU A 73 -10.51 -11.44 1.81
N ILE A 74 -10.18 -11.88 0.61
CA ILE A 74 -11.10 -12.10 -0.51
C ILE A 74 -10.76 -13.41 -1.21
N GLU A 75 -11.73 -13.99 -1.91
CA GLU A 75 -11.58 -15.32 -2.53
C GLU A 75 -11.51 -15.24 -4.05
N THR A 76 -11.94 -14.14 -4.64
CA THR A 76 -12.06 -14.05 -6.11
C THR A 76 -11.28 -12.89 -6.71
N GLY A 77 -10.79 -13.08 -7.94
CA GLY A 77 -10.16 -12.02 -8.70
C GLY A 77 -11.11 -10.86 -9.04
N ALA A 78 -12.42 -11.13 -9.14
CA ALA A 78 -13.42 -10.08 -9.37
C ALA A 78 -13.49 -9.12 -8.18
N GLU A 79 -13.56 -9.65 -6.95
CA GLU A 79 -13.50 -8.83 -5.72
C GLU A 79 -12.20 -8.04 -5.62
N LEU A 80 -11.06 -8.63 -6.01
CA LEU A 80 -9.79 -7.90 -6.04
C LEU A 80 -9.84 -6.70 -6.98
N ILE A 81 -10.37 -6.87 -8.19
CA ILE A 81 -10.52 -5.78 -9.15
C ILE A 81 -11.45 -4.69 -8.61
N ASP A 82 -12.52 -5.07 -7.90
CA ASP A 82 -13.43 -4.13 -7.25
C ASP A 82 -12.74 -3.31 -6.16
N GLU A 83 -11.90 -3.95 -5.32
CA GLU A 83 -11.12 -3.25 -4.30
C GLU A 83 -10.07 -2.31 -4.92
N ILE A 84 -9.39 -2.73 -6.00
CA ILE A 84 -8.48 -1.86 -6.74
C ILE A 84 -9.22 -0.65 -7.32
N ASN A 85 -10.41 -0.84 -7.90
CA ASN A 85 -11.22 0.28 -8.42
C ASN A 85 -11.75 1.20 -7.31
N LYS A 86 -12.01 0.69 -6.13
CA LYS A 86 -12.49 1.44 -4.97
C LYS A 86 -11.43 2.36 -4.39
N PHE A 87 -10.24 1.83 -4.14
CA PHE A 87 -9.13 2.57 -3.51
C PHE A 87 -8.25 3.32 -4.52
N VAL A 88 -8.19 2.87 -5.77
CA VAL A 88 -7.33 3.42 -6.84
C VAL A 88 -5.89 3.63 -6.33
N PRO A 89 -5.20 2.56 -5.89
CA PRO A 89 -3.87 2.72 -5.31
C PRO A 89 -2.87 3.23 -6.36
N SER A 90 -1.92 4.03 -5.93
CA SER A 90 -0.80 4.49 -6.79
C SER A 90 0.26 3.41 -6.97
N GLU A 91 0.33 2.48 -6.02
CA GLU A 91 1.30 1.39 -6.02
C GLU A 91 0.67 0.12 -5.44
N ILE A 92 0.99 -1.03 -6.05
CA ILE A 92 0.64 -2.37 -5.57
C ILE A 92 1.92 -3.17 -5.40
N ILE A 93 2.09 -3.82 -4.24
CA ILE A 93 3.13 -4.81 -3.98
C ILE A 93 2.51 -6.20 -3.90
N LEU A 94 3.15 -7.18 -4.54
CA LEU A 94 2.69 -8.55 -4.66
C LEU A 94 3.73 -9.52 -4.10
N ASN A 95 3.27 -10.66 -3.53
CA ASN A 95 4.16 -11.79 -3.31
C ASN A 95 4.39 -12.57 -4.61
N GLU A 96 5.45 -13.36 -4.67
CA GLU A 96 5.80 -14.17 -5.86
C GLU A 96 4.70 -15.19 -6.22
N TYR A 97 3.98 -15.71 -5.22
CA TYR A 97 2.89 -16.68 -5.44
C TYR A 97 1.68 -16.08 -6.15
N PHE A 98 1.54 -14.76 -6.20
CA PHE A 98 0.44 -14.10 -6.92
C PHE A 98 0.40 -14.51 -8.40
N ALA A 99 1.54 -14.82 -9.02
CA ALA A 99 1.59 -15.32 -10.40
C ALA A 99 0.82 -16.65 -10.59
N MET A 100 0.61 -17.43 -9.52
CA MET A 100 -0.14 -18.69 -9.55
C MET A 100 -1.66 -18.49 -9.44
N SER A 101 -2.13 -17.32 -9.05
CA SER A 101 -3.57 -17.01 -8.92
C SER A 101 -4.30 -16.99 -10.26
N GLY A 102 -3.57 -16.83 -11.37
CA GLY A 102 -4.15 -16.65 -12.70
C GLY A 102 -4.81 -15.28 -12.92
N ILE A 103 -4.70 -14.35 -11.96
CA ILE A 103 -5.26 -13.01 -12.05
C ILE A 103 -4.28 -12.10 -12.79
N ASP A 104 -4.74 -11.48 -13.88
CA ASP A 104 -3.97 -10.51 -14.65
C ASP A 104 -4.36 -9.07 -14.24
N LEU A 105 -3.40 -8.34 -13.69
CA LEU A 105 -3.57 -6.94 -13.30
C LEU A 105 -3.12 -5.95 -14.38
N THR A 106 -2.61 -6.42 -15.52
CA THR A 106 -2.03 -5.55 -16.56
C THR A 106 -3.01 -4.49 -17.02
N PHE A 107 -4.21 -4.91 -17.42
CA PHE A 107 -5.24 -3.99 -17.92
C PHE A 107 -5.64 -2.93 -16.89
N ILE A 108 -5.87 -3.33 -15.64
CA ILE A 108 -6.32 -2.39 -14.59
C ILE A 108 -5.20 -1.46 -14.16
N SER A 109 -3.96 -1.96 -14.08
CA SER A 109 -2.80 -1.15 -13.71
C SER A 109 -2.45 -0.11 -14.77
N GLU A 110 -2.52 -0.45 -16.05
CA GLU A 110 -2.34 0.50 -17.15
C GLU A 110 -3.45 1.56 -17.17
N LYS A 111 -4.72 1.13 -17.06
CA LYS A 111 -5.88 2.04 -17.06
C LYS A 111 -5.85 3.06 -15.93
N LEU A 112 -5.44 2.66 -14.74
CA LEU A 112 -5.40 3.50 -13.54
C LEU A 112 -4.00 4.08 -13.26
N SER A 113 -3.01 3.79 -14.12
CA SER A 113 -1.61 4.21 -13.95
C SER A 113 -0.97 3.74 -12.63
N ILE A 114 -1.30 2.53 -12.20
CA ILE A 114 -0.81 1.92 -10.97
C ILE A 114 0.57 1.32 -11.21
N SER A 115 1.50 1.55 -10.29
CA SER A 115 2.81 0.87 -10.29
C SER A 115 2.69 -0.48 -9.58
N VAL A 116 2.92 -1.57 -10.29
CA VAL A 116 2.86 -2.93 -9.70
C VAL A 116 4.28 -3.49 -9.58
N SER A 117 4.61 -4.05 -8.42
CA SER A 117 5.92 -4.66 -8.13
C SER A 117 5.74 -5.97 -7.38
N THR A 118 6.44 -7.03 -7.83
CA THR A 118 6.58 -8.25 -7.05
C THR A 118 7.77 -8.12 -6.12
N LEU A 119 7.60 -8.44 -4.85
CA LEU A 119 8.64 -8.42 -3.83
C LEU A 119 9.07 -9.84 -3.46
N GLU A 120 10.28 -9.95 -2.92
CA GLU A 120 10.83 -11.21 -2.42
C GLU A 120 9.98 -11.78 -1.27
N ASN A 121 9.90 -13.12 -1.17
CA ASN A 121 9.03 -13.83 -0.23
C ASN A 121 9.29 -13.49 1.25
N TRP A 122 10.50 -13.07 1.62
CA TRP A 122 10.79 -12.71 3.00
C TRP A 122 10.01 -11.50 3.53
N TYR A 123 9.51 -10.61 2.63
CA TYR A 123 8.58 -9.54 3.02
C TYR A 123 7.26 -10.07 3.58
N PHE A 124 6.85 -11.26 3.13
CA PHE A 124 5.56 -11.87 3.40
C PHE A 124 5.67 -13.09 4.35
N ASP A 125 6.79 -13.20 5.06
CA ASP A 125 7.00 -14.26 6.04
C ASP A 125 6.04 -14.06 7.23
N ASP A 126 5.20 -15.06 7.52
CA ASP A 126 4.13 -14.99 8.50
C ASP A 126 4.62 -14.56 9.90
N ASP A 127 5.70 -15.17 10.38
CA ASP A 127 6.24 -14.83 11.69
C ASP A 127 6.77 -13.39 11.75
N SER A 128 7.46 -12.96 10.70
CA SER A 128 7.99 -11.59 10.55
C SER A 128 6.87 -10.57 10.44
N CYS A 129 5.82 -10.85 9.68
CA CYS A 129 4.64 -10.00 9.53
C CYS A 129 3.90 -9.84 10.86
N LYS A 130 3.65 -10.94 11.57
CA LYS A 130 3.02 -10.92 12.91
C LYS A 130 3.87 -10.16 13.93
N ALA A 131 5.19 -10.38 13.92
CA ALA A 131 6.09 -9.66 14.82
C ALA A 131 6.07 -8.15 14.53
N LYS A 132 6.11 -7.76 13.26
CA LYS A 132 6.08 -6.36 12.85
C LYS A 132 4.79 -5.66 13.25
N LEU A 133 3.63 -6.30 13.07
CA LEU A 133 2.33 -5.75 13.49
C LEU A 133 2.26 -5.58 15.00
N LYS A 134 2.70 -6.59 15.78
CA LYS A 134 2.71 -6.50 17.24
C LYS A 134 3.64 -5.41 17.76
N GLU A 135 4.84 -5.30 17.19
CA GLU A 135 5.79 -4.25 17.51
C GLU A 135 5.21 -2.86 17.24
N HIS A 136 4.66 -2.66 16.04
CA HIS A 136 4.16 -1.38 15.58
C HIS A 136 2.96 -0.88 16.39
N PHE A 137 1.98 -1.74 16.64
CA PHE A 137 0.77 -1.38 17.40
C PHE A 137 0.90 -1.57 18.90
N HIS A 138 2.09 -1.95 19.40
CA HIS A 138 2.37 -2.17 20.82
C HIS A 138 1.41 -3.16 21.50
N VAL A 139 1.06 -4.25 20.79
CA VAL A 139 0.17 -5.29 21.29
C VAL A 139 0.89 -6.63 21.45
N ASN A 140 0.52 -7.40 22.47
CA ASN A 140 1.07 -8.74 22.68
C ASN A 140 0.42 -9.79 21.76
N MET A 141 -0.86 -9.58 21.42
CA MET A 141 -1.66 -10.49 20.60
C MET A 141 -2.43 -9.69 19.53
N LEU A 142 -2.59 -10.28 18.35
CA LEU A 142 -3.28 -9.64 17.21
C LEU A 142 -4.81 -9.58 17.42
N ASP A 143 -5.34 -10.32 18.39
CA ASP A 143 -6.77 -10.27 18.78
C ASP A 143 -7.22 -8.85 19.14
N GLY A 144 -6.33 -8.08 19.78
CA GLY A 144 -6.59 -6.67 20.14
C GLY A 144 -6.76 -5.74 18.95
N LEU A 145 -6.29 -6.16 17.77
CA LEU A 145 -6.43 -5.41 16.52
C LEU A 145 -7.67 -5.83 15.70
N GLY A 146 -8.42 -6.84 16.15
CA GLY A 146 -9.58 -7.36 15.44
C GLY A 146 -9.27 -8.15 14.17
N ILE A 147 -8.01 -8.54 13.96
CA ILE A 147 -7.55 -9.23 12.74
C ILE A 147 -7.18 -10.71 12.98
N LYS A 148 -7.53 -11.29 14.11
CA LYS A 148 -7.15 -12.66 14.48
C LYS A 148 -7.63 -13.74 13.50
N ASP A 149 -8.78 -13.49 12.85
CA ASP A 149 -9.40 -14.43 11.93
C ASP A 149 -8.86 -14.29 10.49
N TYR A 150 -7.96 -13.34 10.27
CA TYR A 150 -7.27 -13.14 8.99
C TYR A 150 -5.89 -13.82 9.06
N SER A 151 -5.62 -14.77 8.17
CA SER A 151 -4.31 -15.40 8.06
C SER A 151 -3.46 -14.74 6.98
N VAL A 152 -3.95 -14.74 5.76
CA VAL A 152 -3.27 -14.16 4.59
C VAL A 152 -3.33 -12.62 4.62
N GLY A 153 -4.39 -12.06 5.19
CA GLY A 153 -4.52 -10.61 5.43
C GLY A 153 -3.48 -10.09 6.41
N ILE A 154 -3.10 -10.88 7.43
CA ILE A 154 -2.00 -10.55 8.35
C ILE A 154 -0.68 -10.42 7.60
N ASP A 155 -0.38 -11.37 6.70
CA ASP A 155 0.84 -11.33 5.89
C ASP A 155 0.86 -10.10 4.98
N ALA A 156 -0.28 -9.77 4.36
CA ALA A 156 -0.40 -8.58 3.53
C ALA A 156 -0.18 -7.28 4.34
N ALA A 157 -0.77 -7.20 5.54
CA ALA A 157 -0.64 -6.03 6.42
C ALA A 157 0.78 -5.89 6.98
N GLY A 158 1.38 -6.99 7.43
CA GLY A 158 2.76 -7.02 7.92
C GLY A 158 3.76 -6.62 6.85
N ALA A 159 3.63 -7.20 5.65
CA ALA A 159 4.48 -6.86 4.49
C ALA A 159 4.37 -5.39 4.11
N LEU A 160 3.17 -4.82 4.16
CA LEU A 160 2.95 -3.40 3.89
C LEU A 160 3.69 -2.50 4.90
N LEU A 161 3.62 -2.80 6.19
CA LEU A 161 4.37 -2.08 7.22
C LEU A 161 5.88 -2.24 7.09
N ILE A 162 6.36 -3.46 6.79
CA ILE A 162 7.79 -3.72 6.54
C ILE A 162 8.26 -2.87 5.36
N TYR A 163 7.51 -2.87 4.26
CA TYR A 163 7.83 -2.11 3.06
C TYR A 163 7.87 -0.59 3.34
N LEU A 164 6.85 -0.06 4.03
CA LEU A 164 6.80 1.35 4.42
C LEU A 164 7.98 1.72 5.32
N THR A 165 8.26 0.91 6.35
CA THR A 165 9.38 1.17 7.28
C THR A 165 10.72 1.19 6.55
N GLN A 166 10.93 0.27 5.61
CA GLN A 166 12.19 0.17 4.87
C GLN A 166 12.37 1.29 3.85
N THR A 167 11.30 1.68 3.16
CA THR A 167 11.35 2.74 2.15
C THR A 167 11.43 4.13 2.78
N GLN A 168 10.69 4.37 3.84
CA GLN A 168 10.65 5.67 4.49
C GLN A 168 11.73 5.85 5.56
N LYS A 169 12.38 4.75 6.01
CA LYS A 169 13.40 4.76 7.07
C LYS A 169 12.92 5.46 8.35
N SER A 170 11.62 5.33 8.66
CA SER A 170 10.97 5.89 9.84
C SER A 170 10.05 4.87 10.51
N ASP A 171 9.62 5.15 11.72
CA ASP A 171 8.84 4.24 12.58
C ASP A 171 7.36 4.13 12.24
N MET A 172 6.86 4.91 11.30
CA MET A 172 5.43 4.95 10.92
C MET A 172 4.48 5.25 12.09
N SER A 173 4.91 5.99 13.10
CA SER A 173 4.14 6.25 14.35
C SER A 173 2.80 6.93 14.13
N HIS A 174 2.58 7.57 13.00
CA HIS A 174 1.30 8.18 12.63
C HIS A 174 0.24 7.14 12.19
N ILE A 175 0.63 5.92 11.82
CA ILE A 175 -0.30 4.81 11.59
C ILE A 175 -0.65 4.18 12.93
N THR A 176 -1.75 4.60 13.53
CA THR A 176 -2.10 4.25 14.90
C THR A 176 -3.09 3.10 15.04
N SER A 177 -3.74 2.71 13.95
CA SER A 177 -4.76 1.65 13.95
C SER A 177 -4.80 0.91 12.62
N ILE A 178 -5.27 -0.34 12.67
CA ILE A 178 -5.62 -1.13 11.50
C ILE A 178 -7.11 -1.46 11.55
N VAL A 179 -7.80 -1.30 10.43
CA VAL A 179 -9.24 -1.49 10.33
C VAL A 179 -9.55 -2.70 9.45
N PRO A 180 -9.95 -3.83 10.05
CA PRO A 180 -10.44 -4.97 9.28
C PRO A 180 -11.82 -4.66 8.69
N TYR A 181 -12.06 -5.09 7.45
CA TYR A 181 -13.35 -4.96 6.81
C TYR A 181 -13.66 -6.17 5.92
N THR A 182 -14.93 -6.39 5.65
CA THR A 182 -15.40 -7.45 4.74
C THR A 182 -15.92 -6.84 3.47
N THR A 183 -15.54 -7.43 2.33
CA THR A 183 -16.06 -7.11 1.01
C THR A 183 -17.53 -7.55 0.88
N GLY A 184 -18.27 -7.00 -0.06
CA GLY A 184 -19.64 -7.44 -0.36
C GLY A 184 -20.76 -6.88 0.50
N LYS A 185 -20.48 -6.10 1.55
CA LYS A 185 -21.53 -5.46 2.37
C LYS A 185 -22.11 -4.17 1.74
N TYR A 186 -21.48 -3.64 0.72
CA TYR A 186 -21.87 -2.39 0.07
C TYR A 186 -22.15 -2.61 -1.41
N MET A 187 -23.09 -1.83 -1.95
CA MET A 187 -23.36 -1.82 -3.38
C MET A 187 -22.11 -1.28 -4.14
N LEU A 188 -21.55 -2.12 -5.00
CA LEU A 188 -20.45 -1.73 -5.86
C LEU A 188 -20.95 -0.76 -6.93
N ILE A 189 -20.35 0.42 -6.98
CA ILE A 189 -20.60 1.41 -8.02
C ILE A 189 -19.32 1.47 -8.86
N ASP A 190 -19.42 1.00 -10.12
CA ASP A 190 -18.29 1.03 -11.05
C ASP A 190 -17.81 2.48 -11.34
N SER A 191 -16.60 2.62 -11.86
CA SER A 191 -15.97 3.92 -12.09
C SER A 191 -16.78 4.82 -13.07
N SER A 192 -17.50 4.22 -14.03
CA SER A 192 -18.33 4.94 -14.97
C SER A 192 -19.59 5.47 -14.31
N SER A 193 -20.25 4.63 -13.50
CA SER A 193 -21.42 5.00 -12.70
C SER A 193 -21.07 6.06 -11.65
N ARG A 194 -19.92 5.91 -10.97
CA ARG A 194 -19.42 6.87 -9.99
C ARG A 194 -19.21 8.26 -10.61
N ARG A 195 -18.63 8.30 -11.81
CA ARG A 195 -18.43 9.52 -12.58
C ARG A 195 -19.77 10.10 -13.08
N ASN A 196 -20.67 9.26 -13.59
CA ASN A 196 -21.97 9.70 -14.11
C ASN A 196 -22.91 10.21 -13.01
N LEU A 197 -22.79 9.66 -11.80
CA LEU A 197 -23.53 10.12 -10.62
C LEU A 197 -22.87 11.32 -9.92
N GLU A 198 -21.73 11.81 -10.45
CA GLU A 198 -20.98 12.95 -9.89
C GLU A 198 -20.63 12.78 -8.39
N LEU A 199 -20.40 11.52 -7.94
CA LEU A 199 -20.16 11.22 -6.52
C LEU A 199 -18.80 11.69 -6.01
N VAL A 200 -17.84 11.92 -6.90
CA VAL A 200 -16.45 12.27 -6.56
C VAL A 200 -16.03 13.59 -7.19
N GLU A 201 -16.48 13.89 -8.42
CA GLU A 201 -16.13 15.10 -9.16
C GLU A 201 -17.35 15.54 -10.01
N THR A 202 -17.64 16.85 -10.01
CA THR A 202 -18.70 17.38 -10.88
C THR A 202 -18.23 17.43 -12.32
N MET A 203 -19.04 16.99 -13.28
CA MET A 203 -18.72 17.10 -14.71
C MET A 203 -18.63 18.55 -15.20
N ARG A 204 -19.19 19.49 -14.46
CA ARG A 204 -19.27 20.91 -14.86
C ARG A 204 -18.05 21.74 -14.51
N GLU A 205 -17.19 21.33 -13.59
CA GLU A 205 -16.00 22.13 -13.20
C GLU A 205 -14.82 22.07 -14.19
N LYS A 206 -14.82 21.13 -15.13
CA LYS A 206 -13.82 21.10 -16.22
C LYS A 206 -14.01 22.18 -17.30
N GLN A 207 -14.98 23.06 -17.16
CA GLN A 207 -15.24 24.19 -18.14
C GLN A 207 -14.88 25.56 -17.56
N LYS A 208 -14.00 25.70 -16.62
CA LYS A 208 -13.51 27.03 -16.23
C LYS A 208 -11.99 27.14 -16.40
N LYS A 209 -11.66 27.75 -17.55
CA LYS A 209 -10.42 28.41 -17.99
C LYS A 209 -9.27 27.52 -18.41
#